data_76762a68fc65aa889be0e450cafcae97
#
_entry.id   76762a68fc65aa889be0e450cafcae97
#
_cell.length_a   1.000
_cell.length_b   1.000
_cell.length_c   1.000
_cell.angle_alpha   90.00
_cell.angle_beta   90.00
_cell.angle_gamma   90.00
#
_symmetry.space_group_name_H-M   'P 1'
#
loop_
_entity.id
_entity.type
_entity.pdbx_description
1 polymer ?
#
loop_
_entity_poly.entity_id
_entity_poly.type
_entity_poly.pdbx_seq_one_letter_code
_entity_poly.pdbx_strand_id
1 'polypeptide(L)'
;MAAPSTVNATGYFYAIRAGAAVDDATLRMKNATQGTLVLGGQKWKLTGDPATKKFRGTASGSVVELKIMTRSRLKGMVDGATLELNRAVLRPIPAAEMAQSDAGPTGAMKSLMESTPDYRVELGDDTTFWYAFGPVLYRGRLDGSARVLCIASDPGPAECLPFARRTLIGDSGQKTQGFLERVGLTRSYVLVNAFAVAMRPSQKTKGMRALRTNAAIMAARHGLYDRLLAGGALQAVVAFGEVAHEAYDLWAASNPAVAAIASFKLAHPAAVDRSGSGNDAALKGWRNAVGVLRGLVTPDAGGDARSANFGSYFTEVDYVRIPRWDLPPMAPAYVGDDSWGRAANPRHNNCCERPSPDDRVSLELTPPIGQGQFLRYRYQNGQLVGAKRKNRQNVVVDVFGIPV
;
A
#
# COMPACT_ATOMS: atom_id res chain seq x y z
N MET A 1 19.39 -17.87 -34.00
CA MET A 1 19.23 -18.35 -32.63
C MET A 1 18.84 -17.14 -31.78
N ALA A 2 17.63 -17.12 -31.25
CA ALA A 2 17.20 -16.05 -30.35
C ALA A 2 18.03 -16.12 -29.06
N ALA A 3 18.59 -15.00 -28.63
CA ALA A 3 19.29 -14.91 -27.36
C ALA A 3 18.40 -15.44 -26.24
N PRO A 4 18.93 -16.25 -25.31
CA PRO A 4 18.12 -16.75 -24.20
C PRO A 4 17.58 -15.56 -23.43
N SER A 5 16.25 -15.48 -23.28
CA SER A 5 15.61 -14.44 -22.50
C SER A 5 16.19 -14.47 -21.10
N THR A 6 16.90 -13.41 -20.73
CA THR A 6 17.40 -13.23 -19.36
C THR A 6 16.23 -13.23 -18.41
N VAL A 7 16.16 -14.24 -17.55
CA VAL A 7 15.12 -14.30 -16.52
C VAL A 7 15.43 -13.18 -15.52
N ASN A 8 14.69 -12.08 -15.63
CA ASN A 8 14.80 -11.01 -14.65
C ASN A 8 14.17 -11.47 -13.34
N ALA A 9 15.01 -11.81 -12.36
CA ALA A 9 14.58 -12.27 -11.04
C ALA A 9 14.58 -11.15 -9.99
N THR A 10 14.74 -9.89 -10.42
CA THR A 10 14.70 -8.74 -9.51
C THR A 10 13.34 -8.64 -8.83
N GLY A 11 13.31 -8.43 -7.52
CA GLY A 11 12.08 -8.23 -6.75
C GLY A 11 12.19 -8.59 -5.28
N TYR A 12 11.05 -8.58 -4.62
CA TYR A 12 10.88 -9.04 -3.25
C TYR A 12 10.50 -10.49 -3.19
N PHE A 13 11.06 -11.15 -2.19
CA PHE A 13 10.86 -12.56 -1.94
C PHE A 13 10.64 -12.80 -0.45
N TYR A 14 9.89 -13.82 -0.13
CA TYR A 14 9.95 -14.45 1.17
C TYR A 14 11.04 -15.50 1.18
N ALA A 15 11.87 -15.43 2.18
CA ALA A 15 12.89 -16.42 2.44
C ALA A 15 12.36 -17.50 3.38
N ILE A 16 12.49 -18.76 2.97
CA ILE A 16 12.31 -19.94 3.80
C ILE A 16 13.69 -20.56 3.99
N ARG A 17 14.20 -20.54 5.21
CA ARG A 17 15.51 -21.10 5.55
C ARG A 17 15.33 -22.33 6.42
N ALA A 18 15.95 -23.45 6.04
CA ALA A 18 15.81 -24.73 6.75
C ALA A 18 14.36 -25.13 7.07
N GLY A 19 13.42 -24.82 6.16
CA GLY A 19 11.99 -25.15 6.32
C GLY A 19 11.15 -24.13 7.13
N ALA A 20 11.78 -23.14 7.77
CA ALA A 20 11.08 -22.09 8.50
C ALA A 20 11.05 -20.78 7.70
N ALA A 21 9.94 -20.07 7.74
CA ALA A 21 9.89 -18.70 7.21
C ALA A 21 10.73 -17.79 8.11
N VAL A 22 11.72 -17.10 7.54
CA VAL A 22 12.73 -16.41 8.34
C VAL A 22 12.68 -14.93 8.16
N ASP A 23 12.62 -14.44 6.90
CA ASP A 23 12.81 -13.03 6.61
C ASP A 23 12.27 -12.65 5.23
N ASP A 24 12.10 -11.34 5.05
CA ASP A 24 11.94 -10.77 3.72
C ASP A 24 13.31 -10.71 3.03
N ALA A 25 13.31 -11.03 1.76
CA ALA A 25 14.47 -10.93 0.92
C ALA A 25 14.25 -10.01 -0.26
N THR A 26 15.25 -9.21 -0.58
CA THR A 26 15.28 -8.40 -1.80
C THR A 26 16.37 -8.92 -2.72
N LEU A 27 16.01 -9.25 -3.95
CA LEU A 27 16.97 -9.57 -5.00
C LEU A 27 16.96 -8.48 -6.05
N ARG A 28 18.13 -7.91 -6.36
CA ARG A 28 18.34 -6.95 -7.43
C ARG A 28 19.35 -7.48 -8.42
N MET A 29 18.92 -7.75 -9.64
CA MET A 29 19.82 -8.09 -10.74
C MET A 29 20.29 -6.81 -11.42
N LYS A 30 21.61 -6.57 -11.46
CA LYS A 30 22.23 -5.47 -12.19
C LYS A 30 22.28 -5.77 -13.70
N ASN A 31 22.56 -7.02 -14.03
CA ASN A 31 22.59 -7.56 -15.39
C ASN A 31 22.41 -9.09 -15.33
N ALA A 32 22.63 -9.79 -16.44
CA ALA A 32 22.46 -11.24 -16.51
C ALA A 32 23.42 -12.05 -15.61
N THR A 33 24.53 -11.47 -15.19
CA THR A 33 25.59 -12.16 -14.43
C THR A 33 25.82 -11.61 -13.03
N GLN A 34 25.25 -10.46 -12.70
CA GLN A 34 25.49 -9.77 -11.43
C GLN A 34 24.21 -9.34 -10.76
N GLY A 35 24.18 -9.46 -9.45
CA GLY A 35 23.04 -9.02 -8.64
C GLY A 35 23.43 -8.74 -7.19
N THR A 36 22.45 -8.38 -6.40
CA THR A 36 22.57 -8.20 -4.96
C THR A 36 21.39 -8.86 -4.29
N LEU A 37 21.65 -9.69 -3.30
CA LEU A 37 20.65 -10.23 -2.38
C LEU A 37 20.78 -9.51 -1.05
N VAL A 38 19.65 -9.11 -0.47
CA VAL A 38 19.55 -8.68 0.92
C VAL A 38 18.59 -9.63 1.61
N LEU A 39 18.97 -10.18 2.75
CA LEU A 39 18.20 -11.11 3.56
C LEU A 39 18.61 -10.92 5.03
N GLY A 40 17.66 -10.70 5.92
CA GLY A 40 17.94 -10.50 7.34
C GLY A 40 18.92 -9.35 7.63
N GLY A 41 18.85 -8.26 6.85
CA GLY A 41 19.78 -7.14 6.96
C GLY A 41 21.18 -7.37 6.37
N GLN A 42 21.55 -8.60 6.03
CA GLN A 42 22.82 -8.92 5.40
C GLN A 42 22.72 -8.77 3.87
N LYS A 43 23.81 -8.29 3.26
CA LYS A 43 23.87 -7.98 1.82
C LYS A 43 24.96 -8.77 1.14
N TRP A 44 24.60 -9.60 0.16
CA TRP A 44 25.52 -10.35 -0.70
C TRP A 44 25.59 -9.75 -2.10
N LYS A 45 26.80 -9.56 -2.60
CA LYS A 45 27.01 -9.30 -4.03
C LYS A 45 27.06 -10.64 -4.75
N LEU A 46 26.14 -10.82 -5.70
CA LEU A 46 26.01 -12.07 -6.45
C LEU A 46 26.75 -11.97 -7.78
N THR A 47 27.44 -13.04 -8.14
CA THR A 47 27.96 -13.28 -9.49
C THR A 47 27.46 -14.64 -9.94
N GLY A 48 27.06 -14.76 -11.20
CA GLY A 48 26.48 -16.01 -11.67
C GLY A 48 26.61 -16.22 -13.17
N ASP A 49 26.18 -17.39 -13.57
CA ASP A 49 26.13 -17.83 -14.95
C ASP A 49 24.67 -17.87 -15.44
N PRO A 50 24.30 -17.04 -16.43
CA PRO A 50 22.95 -17.03 -16.95
C PRO A 50 22.54 -18.32 -17.65
N ALA A 51 23.48 -19.10 -18.20
CA ALA A 51 23.19 -20.35 -18.87
C ALA A 51 22.72 -21.42 -17.86
N THR A 52 23.38 -21.52 -16.72
CA THR A 52 22.99 -22.44 -15.62
C THR A 52 21.99 -21.85 -14.65
N LYS A 53 21.76 -20.52 -14.73
CA LYS A 53 20.91 -19.75 -13.80
C LYS A 53 21.35 -19.87 -12.34
N LYS A 54 22.63 -20.13 -12.11
CA LYS A 54 23.23 -20.24 -10.76
C LYS A 54 23.99 -18.97 -10.43
N PHE A 55 23.82 -18.51 -9.20
CA PHE A 55 24.48 -17.32 -8.65
C PHE A 55 25.10 -17.65 -7.32
N ARG A 56 26.25 -17.06 -7.04
CA ARG A 56 26.97 -17.20 -5.77
C ARG A 56 27.40 -15.83 -5.27
N GLY A 57 27.34 -15.65 -3.97
CA GLY A 57 27.85 -14.45 -3.32
C GLY A 57 28.47 -14.74 -1.97
N THR A 58 29.37 -13.85 -1.54
CA THR A 58 29.98 -13.89 -0.21
C THR A 58 29.80 -12.54 0.48
N ALA A 59 29.56 -12.55 1.78
CA ALA A 59 29.48 -11.36 2.61
C ALA A 59 29.86 -11.68 4.05
N SER A 60 30.85 -10.99 4.61
CA SER A 60 31.26 -11.17 6.01
C SER A 60 31.48 -12.63 6.43
N GLY A 61 32.08 -13.46 5.57
CA GLY A 61 32.31 -14.88 5.81
C GLY A 61 31.12 -15.80 5.50
N SER A 62 29.94 -15.26 5.25
CA SER A 62 28.75 -16.01 4.84
C SER A 62 28.72 -16.23 3.34
N VAL A 63 28.27 -17.39 2.90
CA VAL A 63 28.17 -17.78 1.49
C VAL A 63 26.72 -18.04 1.14
N VAL A 64 26.25 -17.42 0.05
CA VAL A 64 24.96 -17.71 -0.55
C VAL A 64 25.14 -18.31 -1.93
N GLU A 65 24.40 -19.37 -2.21
CA GLU A 65 24.27 -19.98 -3.54
C GLU A 65 22.80 -20.02 -3.92
N LEU A 66 22.46 -19.50 -5.08
CA LEU A 66 21.08 -19.43 -5.58
C LEU A 66 20.97 -20.01 -6.99
N LYS A 67 19.90 -20.71 -7.26
CA LYS A 67 19.49 -21.10 -8.61
C LYS A 67 18.12 -20.51 -8.90
N ILE A 68 18.00 -19.80 -10.02
CA ILE A 68 16.73 -19.28 -10.50
C ILE A 68 15.95 -20.45 -11.11
N MET A 69 14.89 -20.88 -10.46
CA MET A 69 14.00 -21.94 -10.94
C MET A 69 12.96 -21.39 -11.90
N THR A 70 12.32 -20.31 -11.47
CA THR A 70 11.36 -19.51 -12.26
C THR A 70 11.51 -18.05 -11.87
N ARG A 71 10.81 -17.14 -12.55
CA ARG A 71 10.78 -15.70 -12.16
C ARG A 71 10.23 -15.47 -10.74
N SER A 72 9.46 -16.40 -10.21
CA SER A 72 8.84 -16.30 -8.89
C SER A 72 9.46 -17.23 -7.83
N ARG A 73 10.43 -18.05 -8.19
CA ARG A 73 11.02 -19.01 -7.26
C ARG A 73 12.50 -19.20 -7.50
N LEU A 74 13.28 -19.01 -6.43
CA LEU A 74 14.70 -19.36 -6.40
C LEU A 74 14.91 -20.40 -5.29
N LYS A 75 15.86 -21.29 -5.51
CA LYS A 75 16.30 -22.25 -4.50
C LYS A 75 17.82 -22.15 -4.34
N GLY A 76 18.29 -22.41 -3.14
CA GLY A 76 19.72 -22.38 -2.87
C GLY A 76 20.07 -22.71 -1.45
N MET A 77 21.17 -22.18 -1.02
CA MET A 77 21.70 -22.35 0.33
C MET A 77 22.32 -21.04 0.83
N VAL A 78 22.25 -20.84 2.13
CA VAL A 78 23.04 -19.83 2.85
C VAL A 78 23.77 -20.58 3.95
N ASP A 79 25.09 -20.53 3.91
CA ASP A 79 25.98 -21.21 4.89
C ASP A 79 25.63 -22.68 5.09
N GLY A 80 25.34 -23.40 3.99
CA GLY A 80 24.97 -24.81 4.00
C GLY A 80 23.52 -25.09 4.39
N ALA A 81 22.74 -24.12 4.90
CA ALA A 81 21.32 -24.27 5.17
C ALA A 81 20.49 -23.98 3.90
N THR A 82 19.47 -24.80 3.66
CA THR A 82 18.59 -24.61 2.50
C THR A 82 17.88 -23.27 2.56
N LEU A 83 17.83 -22.60 1.40
CA LEU A 83 17.15 -21.34 1.20
C LEU A 83 16.18 -21.48 0.03
N GLU A 84 14.94 -21.09 0.24
CA GLU A 84 13.97 -20.93 -0.83
C GLU A 84 13.44 -19.49 -0.81
N LEU A 85 13.52 -18.83 -1.95
CA LEU A 85 12.97 -17.49 -2.14
C LEU A 85 11.76 -17.60 -3.04
N ASN A 86 10.61 -17.23 -2.53
CA ASN A 86 9.35 -17.24 -3.26
C ASN A 86 8.83 -15.83 -3.44
N ARG A 87 8.70 -15.40 -4.68
CA ARG A 87 8.03 -14.15 -5.05
C ARG A 87 6.52 -14.24 -4.83
N ALA A 88 6.00 -15.45 -4.94
CA ALA A 88 4.67 -15.78 -4.52
C ALA A 88 4.68 -16.01 -3.01
N VAL A 89 3.79 -15.35 -2.31
CA VAL A 89 3.69 -15.46 -0.87
C VAL A 89 3.08 -16.81 -0.52
N LEU A 90 3.94 -17.79 -0.32
CA LEU A 90 3.59 -19.09 0.26
C LEU A 90 4.14 -19.13 1.68
N ARG A 91 3.74 -18.20 2.54
CA ARG A 91 4.13 -18.28 3.94
C ARG A 91 2.91 -18.42 4.84
N PRO A 92 2.95 -19.34 5.82
CA PRO A 92 2.05 -19.22 6.95
C PRO A 92 2.35 -17.90 7.67
N ILE A 93 1.33 -17.11 7.98
CA ILE A 93 1.51 -15.90 8.77
C ILE A 93 1.66 -16.33 10.22
N PRO A 94 2.79 -16.04 10.91
CA PRO A 94 2.95 -16.35 12.32
C PRO A 94 1.85 -15.68 13.15
N ALA A 95 1.39 -16.34 14.22
CA ALA A 95 0.37 -15.79 15.11
C ALA A 95 0.77 -14.41 15.68
N ALA A 96 2.04 -14.22 15.99
CA ALA A 96 2.57 -12.92 16.43
C ALA A 96 2.43 -11.83 15.37
N GLU A 97 2.58 -12.15 14.09
CA GLU A 97 2.37 -11.21 13.00
C GLU A 97 0.88 -10.90 12.79
N MET A 98 0.02 -11.93 12.90
CA MET A 98 -1.42 -11.72 12.88
C MET A 98 -1.88 -10.76 13.97
N ALA A 99 -1.35 -10.90 15.19
CA ALA A 99 -1.64 -10.01 16.32
C ALA A 99 -1.17 -8.57 16.10
N GLN A 100 -0.18 -8.35 15.23
CA GLN A 100 0.32 -7.02 14.86
C GLN A 100 -0.38 -6.42 13.63
N SER A 101 -1.30 -7.15 13.00
CA SER A 101 -1.99 -6.71 11.79
C SER A 101 -3.34 -6.08 12.13
N ASP A 102 -3.92 -5.40 11.13
CA ASP A 102 -5.29 -4.89 11.24
C ASP A 102 -6.29 -6.02 11.03
N ALA A 103 -6.99 -6.39 12.08
CA ALA A 103 -8.02 -7.43 12.06
C ALA A 103 -9.34 -6.99 11.37
N GLY A 104 -9.41 -5.75 10.89
CA GLY A 104 -10.61 -5.19 10.27
C GLY A 104 -11.57 -4.52 11.26
N PRO A 105 -12.61 -3.86 10.74
CA PRO A 105 -13.63 -3.23 11.57
C PRO A 105 -14.50 -4.26 12.30
N THR A 106 -15.04 -3.85 13.43
CA THR A 106 -15.97 -4.67 14.23
C THR A 106 -17.26 -3.94 14.53
N GLY A 107 -18.29 -4.67 14.95
CA GLY A 107 -19.56 -4.10 15.43
C GLY A 107 -20.21 -3.13 14.43
N ALA A 108 -20.71 -2.02 14.92
CA ALA A 108 -21.42 -1.02 14.13
C ALA A 108 -20.60 -0.41 13.00
N MET A 109 -19.25 -0.28 13.18
CA MET A 109 -18.39 0.21 12.13
C MET A 109 -18.31 -0.79 10.96
N LYS A 110 -18.22 -2.09 11.26
CA LYS A 110 -18.25 -3.14 10.24
C LYS A 110 -19.56 -3.11 9.45
N SER A 111 -20.71 -3.10 10.13
CA SER A 111 -22.02 -3.04 9.49
C SER A 111 -22.18 -1.79 8.62
N LEU A 112 -21.70 -0.64 9.08
CA LEU A 112 -21.74 0.60 8.31
C LEU A 112 -20.91 0.50 7.02
N MET A 113 -19.71 -0.05 7.09
CA MET A 113 -18.85 -0.21 5.93
C MET A 113 -19.36 -1.27 4.95
N GLU A 114 -19.95 -2.35 5.44
CA GLU A 114 -20.59 -3.40 4.62
C GLU A 114 -21.85 -2.90 3.90
N SER A 115 -22.51 -1.86 4.44
CA SER A 115 -23.64 -1.20 3.78
C SER A 115 -23.25 -0.20 2.69
N THR A 116 -21.98 -0.12 2.31
CA THR A 116 -21.53 0.71 1.18
C THR A 116 -22.33 0.34 -0.07
N PRO A 117 -22.98 1.29 -0.74
CA PRO A 117 -23.83 0.99 -1.90
C PRO A 117 -23.03 0.44 -3.08
N ASP A 118 -23.67 -0.42 -3.87
CA ASP A 118 -23.10 -0.79 -5.17
C ASP A 118 -23.24 0.39 -6.15
N TYR A 119 -22.14 1.04 -6.42
CA TYR A 119 -22.08 2.22 -7.30
C TYR A 119 -22.61 1.94 -8.71
N ARG A 120 -22.59 0.69 -9.21
CA ARG A 120 -23.20 0.35 -10.50
C ARG A 120 -24.71 0.50 -10.46
N VAL A 121 -25.31 0.03 -9.38
CA VAL A 121 -26.76 0.12 -9.17
C VAL A 121 -27.16 1.58 -9.01
N GLU A 122 -26.44 2.31 -8.17
CA GLU A 122 -26.72 3.70 -7.87
C GLU A 122 -26.61 4.63 -9.07
N LEU A 123 -25.67 4.36 -9.97
CA LEU A 123 -25.40 5.21 -11.13
C LEU A 123 -26.05 4.71 -12.41
N GLY A 124 -26.56 3.46 -12.41
CA GLY A 124 -26.99 2.80 -13.64
C GLY A 124 -25.90 2.73 -14.70
N ASP A 125 -24.63 2.68 -14.28
CA ASP A 125 -23.46 2.82 -15.15
C ASP A 125 -22.33 1.89 -14.69
N ASP A 126 -21.81 1.09 -15.59
CA ASP A 126 -20.71 0.16 -15.37
C ASP A 126 -19.34 0.70 -15.85
N THR A 127 -19.29 1.94 -16.35
CA THR A 127 -18.11 2.51 -16.99
C THR A 127 -17.36 3.54 -16.16
N THR A 128 -17.99 4.15 -15.16
CA THR A 128 -17.38 5.22 -14.36
C THR A 128 -16.33 4.70 -13.38
N PHE A 129 -16.54 3.54 -12.80
CA PHE A 129 -15.65 2.94 -11.79
C PHE A 129 -15.16 1.55 -12.19
N TRP A 130 -14.13 1.06 -11.51
CA TRP A 130 -13.60 -0.29 -11.64
C TRP A 130 -14.28 -1.23 -10.63
N TYR A 131 -15.54 -1.55 -10.83
CA TYR A 131 -16.38 -2.29 -9.88
C TYR A 131 -15.88 -3.70 -9.53
N ALA A 132 -15.15 -4.34 -10.44
CA ALA A 132 -14.63 -5.69 -10.22
C ALA A 132 -13.64 -5.79 -9.05
N PHE A 133 -13.11 -4.66 -8.59
CA PHE A 133 -12.13 -4.64 -7.50
C PHE A 133 -12.79 -4.50 -6.12
N GLY A 134 -14.07 -4.16 -6.09
CA GLY A 134 -14.83 -3.91 -4.86
C GLY A 134 -14.32 -2.69 -4.06
N PRO A 135 -14.94 -2.41 -2.91
CA PRO A 135 -14.65 -1.22 -2.14
C PRO A 135 -13.33 -1.30 -1.36
N VAL A 136 -12.67 -0.16 -1.20
CA VAL A 136 -11.57 0.08 -0.26
C VAL A 136 -11.95 1.25 0.62
N LEU A 137 -12.12 1.01 1.90
CA LEU A 137 -12.87 1.90 2.78
C LEU A 137 -12.01 2.71 3.73
N TYR A 138 -10.91 2.15 4.24
CA TYR A 138 -10.12 2.82 5.27
C TYR A 138 -8.68 2.30 5.38
N ARG A 139 -7.89 3.00 6.18
CA ARG A 139 -6.63 2.57 6.82
C ARG A 139 -6.45 3.32 8.14
N GLY A 140 -5.94 2.66 9.17
CA GLY A 140 -5.71 3.28 10.48
C GLY A 140 -6.79 2.98 11.51
N ARG A 141 -7.03 3.90 12.44
CA ARG A 141 -7.83 3.66 13.64
C ARG A 141 -9.32 3.90 13.41
N LEU A 142 -10.14 2.90 13.73
CA LEU A 142 -11.61 2.96 13.65
C LEU A 142 -12.28 2.97 15.02
N ASP A 143 -11.50 2.89 16.09
CA ASP A 143 -11.93 2.80 17.48
C ASP A 143 -12.22 4.16 18.15
N GLY A 144 -12.17 5.24 17.38
CA GLY A 144 -12.36 6.60 17.87
C GLY A 144 -11.09 7.27 18.42
N SER A 145 -9.96 6.59 18.38
CA SER A 145 -8.67 7.14 18.88
C SER A 145 -7.90 7.97 17.84
N ALA A 146 -8.39 8.03 16.59
CA ALA A 146 -7.78 8.83 15.54
C ALA A 146 -7.86 10.33 15.85
N ARG A 147 -6.73 11.02 15.83
CA ARG A 147 -6.65 12.48 16.00
C ARG A 147 -6.69 13.24 14.69
N VAL A 148 -6.30 12.60 13.60
CA VAL A 148 -6.37 13.15 12.25
C VAL A 148 -7.14 12.22 11.34
N LEU A 149 -8.13 12.78 10.66
CA LEU A 149 -8.81 12.16 9.54
C LEU A 149 -8.17 12.64 8.24
N CYS A 150 -7.65 11.73 7.44
CA CYS A 150 -7.16 12.01 6.10
C CYS A 150 -8.18 11.52 5.06
N ILE A 151 -8.62 12.42 4.17
CA ILE A 151 -9.51 12.09 3.06
C ILE A 151 -8.69 12.08 1.76
N ALA A 152 -8.70 10.96 1.05
CA ALA A 152 -8.10 10.82 -0.28
C ALA A 152 -9.19 10.76 -1.37
N SER A 153 -8.82 10.60 -2.63
CA SER A 153 -9.74 10.61 -3.76
C SER A 153 -10.52 9.30 -3.88
N ASP A 154 -9.84 8.28 -4.37
CA ASP A 154 -10.38 6.97 -4.67
C ASP A 154 -9.26 5.92 -4.63
N PRO A 155 -9.59 4.63 -4.54
CA PRO A 155 -8.57 3.59 -4.43
C PRO A 155 -7.63 3.52 -5.64
N GLY A 156 -6.34 3.47 -5.38
CA GLY A 156 -5.33 3.16 -6.37
C GLY A 156 -5.20 1.66 -6.64
N PRO A 157 -4.46 1.25 -7.69
CA PRO A 157 -4.31 -0.15 -8.06
C PRO A 157 -3.76 -1.06 -6.95
N ALA A 158 -2.82 -0.56 -6.14
CA ALA A 158 -2.26 -1.31 -5.02
C ALA A 158 -3.30 -1.59 -3.93
N GLU A 159 -4.19 -0.64 -3.71
CA GLU A 159 -5.24 -0.70 -2.69
C GLU A 159 -6.34 -1.70 -3.06
N CYS A 160 -6.59 -1.87 -4.36
CA CYS A 160 -7.59 -2.80 -4.90
C CYS A 160 -7.19 -4.28 -4.79
N LEU A 161 -5.96 -4.59 -4.38
CA LEU A 161 -5.54 -5.96 -4.14
C LEU A 161 -6.35 -6.56 -2.98
N PRO A 162 -6.95 -7.75 -3.16
CA PRO A 162 -7.82 -8.35 -2.15
C PRO A 162 -7.16 -8.53 -0.78
N PHE A 163 -5.87 -8.77 -0.75
CA PHE A 163 -5.09 -8.92 0.48
C PHE A 163 -4.57 -7.59 1.05
N ALA A 164 -4.83 -6.49 0.38
CA ALA A 164 -4.45 -5.15 0.83
C ALA A 164 -5.64 -4.39 1.40
N ARG A 165 -6.63 -4.07 0.56
CA ARG A 165 -7.90 -3.44 0.95
C ARG A 165 -7.77 -2.33 1.99
N ARG A 166 -6.73 -1.50 1.86
CA ARG A 166 -6.48 -0.34 2.73
C ARG A 166 -6.14 0.88 1.91
N THR A 167 -6.69 2.00 2.33
CA THR A 167 -6.52 3.31 1.68
C THR A 167 -5.07 3.77 1.76
N LEU A 168 -4.53 4.31 0.65
CA LEU A 168 -3.20 4.92 0.58
C LEU A 168 -2.08 3.99 1.09
N ILE A 169 -1.91 2.84 0.46
CA ILE A 169 -0.84 1.88 0.79
C ILE A 169 0.26 1.77 -0.26
N GLY A 170 0.10 2.43 -1.40
CA GLY A 170 1.13 2.55 -2.43
C GLY A 170 2.08 3.72 -2.17
N ASP A 171 2.71 4.21 -3.22
CA ASP A 171 3.63 5.35 -3.20
C ASP A 171 3.02 6.59 -2.53
N SER A 172 1.79 6.95 -2.91
CA SER A 172 1.04 8.05 -2.27
C SER A 172 0.82 7.81 -0.78
N GLY A 173 0.61 6.56 -0.39
CA GLY A 173 0.42 6.18 1.01
C GLY A 173 1.68 6.35 1.84
N GLN A 174 2.84 6.01 1.29
CA GLN A 174 4.12 6.20 1.96
C GLN A 174 4.48 7.68 2.15
N LYS A 175 4.17 8.52 1.14
CA LYS A 175 4.28 9.98 1.27
C LYS A 175 3.36 10.50 2.36
N THR A 176 2.12 10.03 2.39
CA THR A 176 1.17 10.40 3.44
C THR A 176 1.61 9.91 4.81
N GLN A 177 2.21 8.71 4.90
CA GLN A 177 2.79 8.22 6.15
C GLN A 177 3.93 9.11 6.63
N GLY A 178 4.80 9.55 5.72
CA GLY A 178 5.85 10.53 6.03
C GLY A 178 5.30 11.87 6.49
N PHE A 179 4.18 12.32 5.92
CA PHE A 179 3.47 13.52 6.38
C PHE A 179 2.95 13.36 7.82
N LEU A 180 2.28 12.24 8.11
CA LEU A 180 1.73 11.95 9.43
C LEU A 180 2.81 11.86 10.51
N GLU A 181 3.93 11.19 10.21
CA GLU A 181 5.05 11.12 11.15
C GLU A 181 5.67 12.48 11.44
N ARG A 182 5.69 13.38 10.45
CA ARG A 182 6.15 14.76 10.66
C ARG A 182 5.20 15.60 11.50
N VAL A 183 3.93 15.25 11.55
CA VAL A 183 2.95 15.81 12.49
C VAL A 183 3.12 15.21 13.90
N GLY A 184 3.90 14.14 14.06
CA GLY A 184 4.07 13.41 15.31
C GLY A 184 3.12 12.24 15.48
N LEU A 185 2.46 11.80 14.40
CA LEU A 185 1.48 10.72 14.43
C LEU A 185 2.08 9.44 13.85
N THR A 186 2.25 8.45 14.71
CA THR A 186 2.66 7.10 14.32
C THR A 186 1.49 6.13 14.25
N ARG A 187 0.38 6.43 14.94
CA ARG A 187 -0.76 5.52 15.07
C ARG A 187 -2.13 6.21 15.13
N SER A 188 -2.24 7.40 15.70
CA SER A 188 -3.53 8.06 15.96
C SER A 188 -4.08 8.81 14.74
N TYR A 189 -4.28 8.09 13.66
CA TYR A 189 -4.86 8.60 12.41
C TYR A 189 -5.83 7.59 11.79
N VAL A 190 -6.67 8.10 10.91
CA VAL A 190 -7.49 7.29 10.01
C VAL A 190 -7.49 7.93 8.62
N LEU A 191 -7.38 7.10 7.60
CA LEU A 191 -7.42 7.49 6.20
C LEU A 191 -8.63 6.84 5.54
N VAL A 192 -9.38 7.61 4.77
CA VAL A 192 -10.54 7.17 4.00
C VAL A 192 -10.49 7.77 2.60
N ASN A 193 -11.24 7.19 1.67
CA ASN A 193 -11.40 7.76 0.33
C ASN A 193 -12.74 8.49 0.20
N ALA A 194 -12.81 9.47 -0.67
CA ALA A 194 -14.06 10.13 -1.08
C ALA A 194 -14.98 9.16 -1.85
N PHE A 195 -14.37 8.25 -2.61
CA PHE A 195 -15.05 7.11 -3.22
C PHE A 195 -14.47 5.80 -2.70
N ALA A 196 -15.34 4.88 -2.34
CA ALA A 196 -14.93 3.55 -1.90
C ALA A 196 -14.43 2.67 -3.06
N VAL A 197 -14.79 3.00 -4.30
CA VAL A 197 -14.48 2.23 -5.51
C VAL A 197 -13.56 3.04 -6.42
N ALA A 198 -12.57 2.38 -7.01
CA ALA A 198 -11.59 3.00 -7.88
C ALA A 198 -12.24 3.63 -9.12
N MET A 199 -12.01 4.90 -9.34
CA MET A 199 -12.53 5.65 -10.47
C MET A 199 -11.66 5.46 -11.72
N ARG A 200 -12.28 5.36 -12.88
CA ARG A 200 -11.55 5.36 -14.14
C ARG A 200 -11.04 6.77 -14.45
N PRO A 201 -9.76 6.96 -14.75
CA PRO A 201 -9.21 8.30 -15.00
C PRO A 201 -9.95 9.08 -16.09
N SER A 202 -10.42 8.38 -17.13
CA SER A 202 -11.20 8.99 -18.23
C SER A 202 -12.61 9.41 -17.81
N GLN A 203 -13.09 9.02 -16.64
CA GLN A 203 -14.45 9.27 -16.17
C GLN A 203 -14.50 10.25 -14.98
N LYS A 204 -13.45 11.01 -14.74
CA LYS A 204 -13.35 11.94 -13.62
C LYS A 204 -14.56 12.89 -13.54
N THR A 205 -15.01 13.44 -14.66
CA THR A 205 -16.18 14.34 -14.70
C THR A 205 -17.46 13.67 -14.22
N LYS A 206 -17.71 12.42 -14.64
CA LYS A 206 -18.88 11.64 -14.16
C LYS A 206 -18.74 11.30 -12.68
N GLY A 207 -17.54 10.88 -12.25
CA GLY A 207 -17.27 10.63 -10.84
C GLY A 207 -17.52 11.88 -9.98
N MET A 208 -17.01 13.03 -10.36
CA MET A 208 -17.25 14.30 -9.66
C MET A 208 -18.73 14.69 -9.63
N ARG A 209 -19.47 14.42 -10.69
CA ARG A 209 -20.92 14.59 -10.68
C ARG A 209 -21.58 13.66 -9.67
N ALA A 210 -21.23 12.37 -9.67
CA ALA A 210 -21.76 11.41 -8.70
C ALA A 210 -21.46 11.82 -7.24
N LEU A 211 -20.26 12.35 -6.98
CA LEU A 211 -19.86 12.88 -5.67
C LEU A 211 -20.85 13.94 -5.14
N ARG A 212 -21.35 14.78 -6.03
CA ARG A 212 -22.21 15.93 -5.73
C ARG A 212 -23.68 15.59 -5.66
N THR A 213 -24.14 14.64 -6.49
CA THR A 213 -25.57 14.48 -6.77
C THR A 213 -26.16 13.14 -6.41
N ASN A 214 -25.34 12.09 -6.20
CA ASN A 214 -25.87 10.79 -5.81
C ASN A 214 -26.04 10.72 -4.30
N ALA A 215 -27.31 10.69 -3.87
CA ALA A 215 -27.68 10.74 -2.46
C ALA A 215 -27.17 9.51 -1.68
N ALA A 216 -27.22 8.30 -2.26
CA ALA A 216 -26.81 7.08 -1.58
C ALA A 216 -25.29 7.03 -1.37
N ILE A 217 -24.51 7.39 -2.40
CA ILE A 217 -23.04 7.47 -2.31
C ILE A 217 -22.63 8.54 -1.29
N MET A 218 -23.30 9.69 -1.30
CA MET A 218 -23.05 10.79 -0.37
C MET A 218 -23.40 10.40 1.07
N ALA A 219 -24.56 9.78 1.28
CA ALA A 219 -25.00 9.35 2.60
C ALA A 219 -24.06 8.30 3.21
N ALA A 220 -23.63 7.30 2.44
CA ALA A 220 -22.67 6.30 2.89
C ALA A 220 -21.33 6.92 3.29
N ARG A 221 -20.82 7.85 2.47
CA ARG A 221 -19.57 8.58 2.75
C ARG A 221 -19.69 9.44 4.00
N HIS A 222 -20.72 10.27 4.10
CA HIS A 222 -20.93 11.14 5.24
C HIS A 222 -21.18 10.32 6.51
N GLY A 223 -21.96 9.24 6.43
CA GLY A 223 -22.18 8.34 7.56
C GLY A 223 -20.89 7.73 8.12
N LEU A 224 -19.94 7.37 7.23
CA LEU A 224 -18.59 6.92 7.66
C LEU A 224 -17.81 8.05 8.37
N TYR A 225 -17.80 9.24 7.78
CA TYR A 225 -17.09 10.39 8.35
C TYR A 225 -17.71 10.82 9.69
N ASP A 226 -19.02 10.89 9.78
CA ASP A 226 -19.76 11.20 11.02
C ASP A 226 -19.49 10.18 12.13
N ARG A 227 -19.40 8.89 11.76
CA ARG A 227 -19.05 7.84 12.71
C ARG A 227 -17.63 7.99 13.25
N LEU A 228 -16.67 8.39 12.41
CA LEU A 228 -15.29 8.68 12.83
C LEU A 228 -15.24 9.94 13.71
N LEU A 229 -15.99 10.96 13.36
CA LEU A 229 -16.11 12.19 14.15
C LEU A 229 -16.70 11.93 15.52
N ALA A 230 -17.74 11.11 15.60
CA ALA A 230 -18.42 10.75 16.85
C ALA A 230 -17.49 10.00 17.85
N GLY A 231 -16.34 9.50 17.41
CA GLY A 231 -15.31 8.96 18.30
C GLY A 231 -14.67 10.00 19.23
N GLY A 232 -14.82 11.29 18.90
CA GLY A 232 -14.49 12.42 19.77
C GLY A 232 -13.00 12.79 19.88
N ALA A 233 -12.09 12.01 19.29
CA ALA A 233 -10.65 12.30 19.38
C ALA A 233 -10.13 13.16 18.22
N LEU A 234 -10.91 13.38 17.16
CA LEU A 234 -10.47 14.13 15.97
C LEU A 234 -10.12 15.58 16.32
N GLN A 235 -8.91 15.98 15.98
CA GLN A 235 -8.35 17.33 16.18
C GLN A 235 -8.16 18.05 14.84
N ALA A 236 -8.00 17.31 13.73
CA ALA A 236 -7.87 17.91 12.41
C ALA A 236 -8.39 16.97 11.31
N VAL A 237 -8.77 17.58 10.18
CA VAL A 237 -9.09 16.90 8.91
C VAL A 237 -8.12 17.38 7.84
N VAL A 238 -7.55 16.44 7.07
CA VAL A 238 -6.65 16.71 5.96
C VAL A 238 -7.22 16.09 4.70
N ALA A 239 -7.60 16.91 3.71
CA ALA A 239 -8.12 16.44 2.43
C ALA A 239 -7.05 16.58 1.33
N PHE A 240 -6.75 15.45 0.64
CA PHE A 240 -5.69 15.37 -0.37
C PHE A 240 -6.24 15.36 -1.81
N GLY A 241 -6.11 16.48 -2.50
CA GLY A 241 -6.51 16.62 -3.89
C GLY A 241 -7.97 17.03 -4.07
N GLU A 242 -8.30 17.45 -5.29
CA GLU A 242 -9.56 18.09 -5.64
C GLU A 242 -10.81 17.29 -5.24
N VAL A 243 -10.82 15.98 -5.50
CA VAL A 243 -11.95 15.10 -5.17
C VAL A 243 -12.18 15.06 -3.65
N ALA A 244 -11.08 14.95 -2.90
CA ALA A 244 -11.16 14.94 -1.43
C ALA A 244 -11.53 16.29 -0.85
N HIS A 245 -11.07 17.40 -1.46
CA HIS A 245 -11.47 18.75 -1.07
C HIS A 245 -12.98 18.93 -1.17
N GLU A 246 -13.54 18.52 -2.30
CA GLU A 246 -14.98 18.62 -2.50
C GLU A 246 -15.79 17.67 -1.61
N ALA A 247 -15.31 16.45 -1.41
CA ALA A 247 -15.95 15.52 -0.46
C ALA A 247 -15.99 16.10 0.96
N TYR A 248 -14.90 16.75 1.37
CA TYR A 248 -14.86 17.47 2.65
C TYR A 248 -15.83 18.64 2.69
N ASP A 249 -15.89 19.48 1.65
CA ASP A 249 -16.78 20.65 1.60
C ASP A 249 -18.25 20.26 1.69
N LEU A 250 -18.64 19.21 0.95
CA LEU A 250 -20.02 18.68 1.01
C LEU A 250 -20.35 18.13 2.40
N TRP A 251 -19.39 17.47 3.05
CA TRP A 251 -19.58 16.98 4.41
C TRP A 251 -19.68 18.12 5.42
N ALA A 252 -18.76 19.08 5.38
CA ALA A 252 -18.75 20.25 6.26
C ALA A 252 -20.03 21.09 6.13
N ALA A 253 -20.56 21.23 4.90
CA ALA A 253 -21.81 21.92 4.65
C ALA A 253 -23.04 21.20 5.26
N SER A 254 -22.96 19.86 5.39
CA SER A 254 -24.05 19.07 5.97
C SER A 254 -23.92 18.82 7.48
N ASN A 255 -22.74 19.05 8.06
CA ASN A 255 -22.47 18.79 9.47
C ASN A 255 -21.70 19.96 10.14
N PRO A 256 -22.39 20.85 10.87
CA PRO A 256 -21.77 22.01 11.51
C PRO A 256 -20.66 21.67 12.50
N ALA A 257 -20.68 20.48 13.12
CA ALA A 257 -19.63 20.07 14.04
C ALA A 257 -18.26 19.92 13.35
N VAL A 258 -18.26 19.66 12.04
CA VAL A 258 -17.04 19.57 11.23
C VAL A 258 -16.36 20.93 11.06
N ALA A 259 -17.16 21.99 10.97
CA ALA A 259 -16.66 23.36 10.81
C ALA A 259 -15.84 23.85 12.03
N ALA A 260 -16.04 23.23 13.20
CA ALA A 260 -15.26 23.53 14.42
C ALA A 260 -13.90 22.84 14.44
N ILE A 261 -13.63 21.92 13.53
CA ILE A 261 -12.37 21.16 13.46
C ILE A 261 -11.43 21.80 12.44
N ALA A 262 -10.17 21.96 12.80
CA ALA A 262 -9.16 22.49 11.89
C ALA A 262 -9.09 21.62 10.61
N SER A 263 -9.14 22.23 9.44
CA SER A 263 -9.10 21.52 8.18
C SER A 263 -8.04 22.04 7.22
N PHE A 264 -7.45 21.13 6.46
CA PHE A 264 -6.37 21.42 5.52
C PHE A 264 -6.68 20.79 4.17
N LYS A 265 -6.72 21.60 3.13
CA LYS A 265 -6.86 21.16 1.74
C LYS A 265 -5.49 21.17 1.09
N LEU A 266 -4.94 19.98 0.86
CA LEU A 266 -3.59 19.81 0.37
C LEU A 266 -3.59 19.19 -1.02
N ALA A 267 -2.49 19.40 -1.77
CA ALA A 267 -2.28 18.70 -3.02
C ALA A 267 -2.24 17.17 -2.77
N HIS A 268 -2.75 16.42 -3.74
CA HIS A 268 -2.70 14.96 -3.70
C HIS A 268 -1.25 14.46 -3.55
N PRO A 269 -0.97 13.41 -2.77
CA PRO A 269 0.39 12.92 -2.56
C PRO A 269 1.15 12.59 -3.85
N ALA A 270 0.46 12.15 -4.90
CA ALA A 270 1.08 11.94 -6.21
C ALA A 270 1.55 13.22 -6.90
N ALA A 271 1.13 14.41 -6.46
CA ALA A 271 1.58 15.68 -7.02
C ALA A 271 2.85 16.18 -6.34
N VAL A 272 3.12 15.75 -5.11
CA VAL A 272 4.36 16.04 -4.41
C VAL A 272 5.48 15.26 -5.10
N ASP A 273 6.61 15.90 -5.38
CA ASP A 273 7.77 15.28 -6.05
C ASP A 273 7.66 15.16 -7.60
N ARG A 274 6.60 15.65 -8.24
CA ARG A 274 6.48 15.54 -9.71
C ARG A 274 7.49 16.39 -10.47
N SER A 275 7.84 17.55 -9.95
CA SER A 275 8.63 18.53 -10.71
C SER A 275 10.14 18.28 -10.63
N GLY A 276 10.63 17.67 -9.56
CA GLY A 276 12.05 17.56 -9.25
C GLY A 276 12.79 18.90 -9.24
N SER A 277 12.03 20.01 -9.31
CA SER A 277 12.57 21.37 -9.42
C SER A 277 12.74 22.06 -8.07
N GLY A 278 12.40 21.40 -6.98
CA GLY A 278 12.53 21.90 -5.61
C GLY A 278 11.56 23.01 -5.22
N ASN A 279 10.92 23.62 -6.17
CA ASN A 279 9.92 24.64 -5.91
C ASN A 279 8.51 24.08 -6.14
N ASP A 280 8.28 22.94 -5.53
CA ASP A 280 7.01 22.28 -5.64
C ASP A 280 6.00 22.96 -4.73
N ALA A 281 5.01 23.64 -5.32
CA ALA A 281 3.91 24.28 -4.60
C ALA A 281 3.14 23.27 -3.72
N ALA A 282 3.06 22.01 -4.16
CA ALA A 282 2.46 20.93 -3.41
C ALA A 282 3.25 20.65 -2.12
N LEU A 283 4.58 20.54 -2.21
CA LEU A 283 5.44 20.32 -1.04
C LEU A 283 5.42 21.52 -0.10
N LYS A 284 5.41 22.75 -0.65
CA LYS A 284 5.27 23.97 0.16
C LYS A 284 3.98 23.96 0.98
N GLY A 285 2.86 23.57 0.35
CA GLY A 285 1.58 23.44 1.03
C GLY A 285 1.64 22.39 2.16
N TRP A 286 2.28 21.26 1.91
CA TRP A 286 2.47 20.21 2.91
C TRP A 286 3.34 20.68 4.09
N ARG A 287 4.44 21.37 3.81
CA ARG A 287 5.32 21.95 4.85
C ARG A 287 4.58 22.93 5.76
N ASN A 288 3.79 23.82 5.15
CA ASN A 288 3.00 24.78 5.91
C ASN A 288 1.98 24.07 6.81
N ALA A 289 1.28 23.08 6.25
CA ALA A 289 0.30 22.29 7.01
C ALA A 289 0.96 21.52 8.18
N VAL A 290 2.11 20.89 7.99
CA VAL A 290 2.87 20.24 9.08
C VAL A 290 3.21 21.24 10.16
N GLY A 291 3.69 22.43 9.80
CA GLY A 291 4.02 23.51 10.76
C GLY A 291 2.85 23.87 11.67
N VAL A 292 1.65 24.00 11.08
CA VAL A 292 0.42 24.34 11.84
C VAL A 292 -0.10 23.15 12.62
N LEU A 293 -0.18 21.96 12.00
CA LEU A 293 -0.72 20.74 12.62
C LEU A 293 0.04 20.33 13.88
N ARG A 294 1.34 20.54 13.94
CA ARG A 294 2.15 20.28 15.14
C ARG A 294 1.73 21.08 16.37
N GLY A 295 1.17 22.26 16.16
CA GLY A 295 0.64 23.07 17.26
C GLY A 295 -0.80 22.71 17.64
N LEU A 296 -1.52 21.99 16.77
CA LEU A 296 -2.93 21.67 16.93
C LEU A 296 -3.17 20.22 17.36
N VAL A 297 -2.32 19.31 16.92
CA VAL A 297 -2.53 17.88 17.08
C VAL A 297 -1.58 17.34 18.15
N THR A 298 -2.15 16.66 19.15
CA THR A 298 -1.35 15.98 20.18
C THR A 298 -0.55 14.83 19.54
N PRO A 299 0.78 14.79 19.67
CA PRO A 299 1.57 13.72 19.10
C PRO A 299 1.33 12.38 19.81
N ASP A 300 1.63 11.28 19.10
CA ASP A 300 1.68 9.96 19.72
C ASP A 300 2.92 9.81 20.61
N ALA A 301 2.86 8.89 21.57
CA ALA A 301 4.03 8.56 22.38
C ALA A 301 5.20 8.13 21.44
N GLY A 302 6.33 8.81 21.57
CA GLY A 302 7.50 8.62 20.70
C GLY A 302 7.35 9.23 19.29
N GLY A 303 6.26 9.91 18.97
CA GLY A 303 6.05 10.61 17.69
C GLY A 303 6.92 11.85 17.52
N ASP A 304 7.39 12.44 18.63
CA ASP A 304 8.22 13.65 18.62
C ASP A 304 9.63 13.44 18.05
N ALA A 305 10.07 12.20 17.89
CA ALA A 305 11.43 11.87 17.47
C ALA A 305 11.75 12.36 16.04
N ARG A 306 10.74 12.63 15.19
CA ARG A 306 10.89 13.21 13.85
C ARG A 306 10.46 14.67 13.84
N SER A 307 11.14 15.48 14.60
CA SER A 307 10.81 16.91 14.77
C SER A 307 11.07 17.77 13.54
N ALA A 308 11.79 17.30 12.52
CA ALA A 308 12.09 18.10 11.34
C ALA A 308 10.91 18.10 10.35
N ASN A 309 10.53 19.28 9.84
CA ASN A 309 9.60 19.42 8.73
C ASN A 309 10.24 18.91 7.42
N PHE A 310 9.46 18.80 6.35
CA PHE A 310 10.00 18.53 5.01
C PHE A 310 11.06 19.57 4.64
N GLY A 311 12.09 19.12 3.93
CA GLY A 311 13.07 19.98 3.31
C GLY A 311 12.50 20.80 2.13
N SER A 312 13.38 21.45 1.39
CA SER A 312 13.00 22.16 0.16
C SER A 312 12.61 21.22 -0.97
N TYR A 313 13.07 19.98 -0.91
CA TYR A 313 12.77 18.92 -1.87
C TYR A 313 12.17 17.73 -1.12
N PHE A 314 11.28 17.02 -1.79
CA PHE A 314 10.83 15.73 -1.33
C PHE A 314 11.89 14.69 -1.68
N THR A 315 12.35 13.92 -0.70
CA THR A 315 13.47 12.99 -0.83
C THR A 315 13.09 11.58 -0.40
N GLU A 316 13.99 10.63 -0.57
CA GLU A 316 13.77 9.24 -0.17
C GLU A 316 13.47 9.08 1.33
N VAL A 317 14.05 9.92 2.18
CA VAL A 317 13.80 9.86 3.63
C VAL A 317 12.39 10.35 4.02
N ASP A 318 11.69 10.96 3.08
CA ASP A 318 10.33 11.46 3.29
C ASP A 318 9.26 10.39 3.03
N TYR A 319 9.64 9.30 2.36
CA TYR A 319 8.80 8.13 2.25
C TYR A 319 8.91 7.29 3.53
N VAL A 320 7.78 6.95 4.09
CA VAL A 320 7.72 6.13 5.29
C VAL A 320 6.92 4.89 5.00
N ARG A 321 7.45 3.76 5.42
CA ARG A 321 6.80 2.46 5.29
C ARG A 321 5.43 2.49 5.98
N ILE A 322 4.43 1.89 5.32
CA ILE A 322 3.12 1.67 5.95
C ILE A 322 3.28 0.67 7.10
N PRO A 323 2.84 1.02 8.31
CA PRO A 323 2.99 0.14 9.46
C PRO A 323 2.19 -1.16 9.30
N ARG A 324 2.71 -2.23 9.87
CA ARG A 324 2.05 -3.55 9.79
C ARG A 324 0.65 -3.55 10.39
N TRP A 325 0.45 -2.82 11.48
CA TRP A 325 -0.86 -2.71 12.13
C TRP A 325 -1.93 -1.95 11.33
N ASP A 326 -1.57 -1.39 10.21
CA ASP A 326 -2.50 -0.75 9.25
C ASP A 326 -2.85 -1.68 8.07
N LEU A 327 -2.25 -2.85 8.02
CA LEU A 327 -2.40 -3.80 6.92
C LEU A 327 -3.10 -5.08 7.39
N PRO A 328 -3.91 -5.72 6.54
CA PRO A 328 -4.52 -7.00 6.88
C PRO A 328 -3.47 -8.09 7.16
N PRO A 329 -3.82 -9.15 7.88
CA PRO A 329 -2.89 -10.23 8.20
C PRO A 329 -2.24 -10.88 6.98
N MET A 330 -2.94 -10.90 5.85
CA MET A 330 -2.43 -11.49 4.60
C MET A 330 -1.60 -10.55 3.74
N ALA A 331 -1.52 -9.27 4.09
CA ALA A 331 -0.76 -8.34 3.28
C ALA A 331 0.72 -8.74 3.26
N PRO A 332 1.30 -8.96 2.07
CA PRO A 332 2.73 -9.26 1.96
C PRO A 332 3.58 -8.14 2.52
N ALA A 333 4.80 -8.44 2.98
CA ALA A 333 5.69 -7.47 3.60
C ALA A 333 6.07 -6.30 2.68
N TYR A 334 6.05 -6.49 1.36
CA TYR A 334 6.33 -5.41 0.41
C TYR A 334 5.14 -4.47 0.17
N VAL A 335 3.93 -4.82 0.62
CA VAL A 335 2.80 -3.90 0.58
C VAL A 335 3.08 -2.76 1.55
N GLY A 336 3.06 -1.55 1.02
CA GLY A 336 3.42 -0.36 1.80
C GLY A 336 4.91 -0.15 2.02
N ASP A 337 5.78 -0.98 1.43
CA ASP A 337 7.22 -0.79 1.41
C ASP A 337 7.64 0.04 0.19
N ASP A 338 8.75 0.74 0.33
CA ASP A 338 9.20 1.79 -0.58
C ASP A 338 9.51 1.35 -2.00
N SER A 339 9.93 0.15 -2.15
CA SER A 339 10.50 -0.32 -3.40
C SER A 339 9.47 -0.73 -4.44
N TRP A 340 8.27 -1.10 -4.02
CA TRP A 340 7.31 -1.68 -4.94
C TRP A 340 6.59 -0.63 -5.81
N GLY A 341 6.32 0.54 -5.25
CA GLY A 341 5.66 1.65 -5.96
C GLY A 341 6.62 2.56 -6.72
N ARG A 342 7.81 2.80 -6.17
CA ARG A 342 8.76 3.82 -6.63
C ARG A 342 9.68 3.39 -7.76
N ALA A 343 9.80 2.10 -8.01
CA ALA A 343 10.68 1.56 -9.05
C ALA A 343 10.36 2.03 -10.48
N ALA A 344 9.28 2.76 -10.69
CA ALA A 344 8.95 3.35 -11.99
C ALA A 344 9.44 4.78 -12.16
N ASN A 345 9.88 5.44 -11.09
CA ASN A 345 10.43 6.76 -11.21
C ASN A 345 11.94 6.67 -11.44
N PRO A 346 12.46 7.02 -12.63
CA PRO A 346 13.90 6.96 -12.92
C PRO A 346 14.73 7.89 -12.03
N ARG A 347 14.10 8.80 -11.30
CA ARG A 347 14.76 9.69 -10.32
C ARG A 347 15.01 9.00 -8.98
N HIS A 348 14.26 7.98 -8.67
CA HIS A 348 14.46 7.17 -7.49
C HIS A 348 15.31 5.97 -7.87
N ASN A 349 16.61 6.12 -7.80
CA ASN A 349 17.60 5.07 -8.09
C ASN A 349 17.53 3.89 -7.12
N ASN A 350 16.42 3.73 -6.41
CA ASN A 350 16.28 2.75 -5.36
C ASN A 350 15.67 1.45 -5.83
N CYS A 351 16.53 0.55 -5.83
CA CYS A 351 16.52 -0.88 -5.54
C CYS A 351 15.59 -1.79 -6.32
N CYS A 352 14.58 -1.34 -6.99
CA CYS A 352 13.77 -2.24 -7.80
C CYS A 352 13.53 -1.65 -9.16
N GLU A 353 14.37 -2.02 -10.13
CA GLU A 353 13.88 -1.99 -11.51
C GLU A 353 12.53 -2.70 -11.49
N ARG A 354 11.47 -2.01 -11.86
CA ARG A 354 10.20 -2.67 -12.09
C ARG A 354 10.48 -3.81 -13.05
N PRO A 355 10.15 -5.04 -12.69
CA PRO A 355 10.06 -6.08 -13.68
C PRO A 355 9.18 -5.56 -14.82
N SER A 356 9.35 -6.08 -16.01
CA SER A 356 8.52 -5.69 -17.16
C SER A 356 7.04 -5.68 -16.73
N PRO A 357 6.16 -4.93 -17.37
CA PRO A 357 4.73 -4.92 -17.06
C PRO A 357 4.13 -6.32 -16.89
N ASP A 358 4.67 -7.30 -17.62
CA ASP A 358 4.26 -8.69 -17.57
C ASP A 358 4.76 -9.44 -16.31
N ASP A 359 5.80 -8.92 -15.67
CA ASP A 359 6.40 -9.51 -14.47
C ASP A 359 5.89 -8.89 -13.17
N ARG A 360 5.08 -7.83 -13.28
CA ARG A 360 4.86 -6.92 -12.18
C ARG A 360 4.11 -7.49 -11.02
N VAL A 361 3.34 -8.49 -11.13
CA VAL A 361 2.76 -9.10 -9.95
C VAL A 361 2.07 -10.42 -10.30
N SER A 362 2.77 -11.50 -10.17
CA SER A 362 2.10 -12.75 -9.85
C SER A 362 2.21 -12.95 -8.35
N LEU A 363 1.19 -12.57 -7.62
CA LEU A 363 1.10 -12.89 -6.20
C LEU A 363 0.37 -14.22 -6.06
N GLU A 364 1.04 -15.16 -5.45
CA GLU A 364 0.39 -16.38 -4.98
C GLU A 364 0.21 -16.21 -3.46
N LEU A 365 -1.02 -16.13 -3.02
CA LEU A 365 -1.36 -16.03 -1.61
C LEU A 365 -1.75 -17.39 -1.07
N THR A 366 -1.18 -17.77 0.04
CA THR A 366 -1.65 -18.87 0.85
C THR A 366 -2.41 -18.30 2.03
N PRO A 367 -3.65 -18.75 2.29
CA PRO A 367 -4.36 -18.31 3.47
C PRO A 367 -3.62 -18.72 4.74
N PRO A 368 -3.74 -17.95 5.82
CA PRO A 368 -3.10 -18.25 7.09
C PRO A 368 -3.59 -19.57 7.73
N ILE A 369 -4.67 -20.16 7.23
CA ILE A 369 -5.32 -21.34 7.82
C ILE A 369 -4.90 -22.66 7.15
N GLY A 370 -3.78 -22.69 6.42
CA GLY A 370 -3.15 -23.95 6.00
C GLY A 370 -3.91 -24.77 4.96
N GLN A 371 -4.85 -24.20 4.24
CA GLN A 371 -5.71 -24.96 3.30
C GLN A 371 -5.20 -25.03 1.86
N GLY A 372 -3.97 -24.62 1.58
CA GLY A 372 -3.35 -24.78 0.25
C GLY A 372 -4.06 -24.05 -0.89
N GLN A 373 -4.80 -23.00 -0.60
CA GLN A 373 -5.53 -22.21 -1.57
C GLN A 373 -4.67 -21.06 -2.05
N PHE A 374 -4.58 -20.88 -3.37
CA PHE A 374 -3.77 -19.84 -3.97
C PHE A 374 -4.61 -18.94 -4.86
N LEU A 375 -4.47 -17.63 -4.70
CA LEU A 375 -4.89 -16.66 -5.70
C LEU A 375 -3.66 -16.02 -6.32
N ARG A 376 -3.57 -16.09 -7.63
CA ARG A 376 -2.54 -15.40 -8.40
C ARG A 376 -3.16 -14.15 -9.02
N TYR A 377 -2.62 -13.00 -8.65
CA TYR A 377 -3.00 -11.72 -9.25
C TYR A 377 -1.96 -11.30 -10.26
N ARG A 378 -2.41 -10.78 -11.39
CA ARG A 378 -1.54 -10.24 -12.43
C ARG A 378 -1.82 -8.77 -12.61
N TYR A 379 -0.76 -7.97 -12.54
CA TYR A 379 -0.77 -6.58 -12.95
C TYR A 379 -0.20 -6.44 -14.34
N GLN A 380 -0.88 -5.68 -15.18
CA GLN A 380 -0.40 -5.30 -16.49
C GLN A 380 -0.62 -3.80 -16.64
N ASN A 381 0.43 -3.05 -16.97
CA ASN A 381 0.40 -1.59 -17.09
C ASN A 381 -0.18 -0.87 -15.86
N GLY A 382 0.13 -1.36 -14.67
CA GLY A 382 -0.36 -0.79 -13.42
C GLY A 382 -1.81 -1.12 -13.10
N GLN A 383 -2.47 -1.99 -13.87
CA GLN A 383 -3.86 -2.41 -13.65
C GLN A 383 -3.94 -3.89 -13.29
N LEU A 384 -4.88 -4.23 -12.43
CA LEU A 384 -5.20 -5.61 -12.14
C LEU A 384 -5.96 -6.22 -13.31
N VAL A 385 -5.33 -7.16 -14.05
CA VAL A 385 -5.91 -7.77 -15.25
C VAL A 385 -6.53 -9.13 -15.02
N GLY A 386 -6.48 -9.64 -13.82
CA GLY A 386 -7.16 -10.87 -13.44
C GLY A 386 -6.49 -11.62 -12.30
N ALA A 387 -7.25 -12.53 -11.72
CA ALA A 387 -6.76 -13.51 -10.77
C ALA A 387 -6.77 -14.88 -11.43
N LYS A 388 -5.61 -15.54 -11.52
CA LYS A 388 -5.56 -16.95 -11.92
C LYS A 388 -5.68 -17.82 -10.67
N ARG A 389 -6.63 -18.73 -10.68
CA ARG A 389 -6.78 -19.73 -9.63
C ARG A 389 -5.83 -20.90 -9.93
N LYS A 390 -5.04 -21.30 -8.96
CA LYS A 390 -4.26 -22.52 -9.01
C LYS A 390 -4.97 -23.57 -8.15
N ASN A 391 -5.12 -24.76 -8.68
CA ASN A 391 -5.77 -25.91 -7.99
C ASN A 391 -7.28 -25.72 -7.68
N ARG A 392 -7.99 -24.86 -8.43
CA ARG A 392 -9.45 -24.65 -8.31
C ARG A 392 -9.96 -24.23 -6.92
N GLN A 393 -9.09 -23.88 -6.00
CA GLN A 393 -9.45 -23.45 -4.67
C GLN A 393 -9.42 -21.93 -4.58
N ASN A 394 -10.37 -21.34 -3.88
CA ASN A 394 -10.48 -19.90 -3.69
C ASN A 394 -10.02 -19.51 -2.30
N VAL A 395 -9.17 -18.52 -2.22
CA VAL A 395 -9.09 -17.74 -0.98
C VAL A 395 -10.27 -16.78 -1.02
N VAL A 396 -11.17 -16.94 -0.09
CA VAL A 396 -12.24 -15.98 0.13
C VAL A 396 -11.71 -15.00 1.16
N VAL A 397 -11.75 -13.74 0.81
CA VAL A 397 -11.51 -12.65 1.74
C VAL A 397 -12.76 -11.80 1.80
N ASP A 398 -13.05 -11.22 2.93
CA ASP A 398 -14.11 -10.25 3.07
C ASP A 398 -13.74 -8.92 2.38
N VAL A 399 -14.65 -7.96 2.44
CA VAL A 399 -14.44 -6.63 1.82
C VAL A 399 -13.28 -5.85 2.44
N PHE A 400 -12.75 -6.30 3.57
CA PHE A 400 -11.63 -5.70 4.28
C PHE A 400 -10.30 -6.42 4.02
N GLY A 401 -10.29 -7.45 3.16
CA GLY A 401 -9.12 -8.27 2.87
C GLY A 401 -8.76 -9.27 3.96
N ILE A 402 -9.69 -9.57 4.87
CA ILE A 402 -9.53 -10.55 5.94
C ILE A 402 -10.01 -11.91 5.44
N PRO A 403 -9.26 -13.01 5.65
CA PRO A 403 -9.72 -14.34 5.30
C PRO A 403 -11.02 -14.72 6.02
N VAL A 404 -11.96 -15.32 5.28
CA VAL A 404 -13.25 -15.79 5.79
C VAL A 404 -13.23 -17.30 5.86
#